data_e7f968edbdf55072262e44f9a434c2a8
#
_entry.id   e7f968edbdf55072262e44f9a434c2a8
#
_cell.length_a   1.000
_cell.length_b   1.000
_cell.length_c   1.000
_cell.angle_alpha   90.00
_cell.angle_beta   90.00
_cell.angle_gamma   90.00
#
_symmetry.space_group_name_H-M   'P 1'
#
loop_
_entity.id
_entity.type
_entity.pdbx_description
1 polymer ?
#
loop_
_entity_poly.entity_id
_entity_poly.type
_entity_poly.pdbx_seq_one_letter_code
_entity_poly.pdbx_strand_id
1 'polypeptide(L)'
;DGSKDTVDVKVTVKELSSEYEVTGAPIEVNQNTPVTNDDLKAKVTATSTVGNINGTDKISTVTASPIDTSAYGDQTINATVTFKDGTTKEVTITLKVKDVTPPTITAPEENKNWEMTALDKTLPSMEVRAEDNANGSGVKTVSVEGLPDYLEYDSTTNSIKFKAGKQEVEKLPENTPSKEFNLNIRVEDNAGNVSERAAKITVSSISTKANPQPIDQMVNYGQIPNLEDSVNKRGLPDGTTVTWKTPPVVNTPGSTTGEVEITYPDGSKDVVTVN
;
A
#
# COMPACT_ATOMS: atom_id res chain seq x y z
N ASP A 1 79.94 -50.19 -30.05
CA ASP A 1 79.33 -51.48 -30.12
C ASP A 1 77.82 -51.43 -30.35
N GLY A 2 77.12 -50.36 -30.10
CA GLY A 2 75.68 -50.19 -30.34
C GLY A 2 74.76 -50.70 -29.21
N SER A 3 75.35 -51.05 -28.04
CA SER A 3 74.60 -51.45 -26.91
C SER A 3 73.69 -50.32 -26.42
N LYS A 4 72.44 -50.67 -26.05
CA LYS A 4 71.47 -49.74 -25.55
C LYS A 4 71.02 -50.24 -24.15
N ASP A 5 70.99 -49.31 -23.22
CA ASP A 5 70.37 -49.51 -21.92
C ASP A 5 69.01 -48.80 -21.87
N THR A 6 68.05 -49.41 -21.17
CA THR A 6 66.76 -48.82 -20.84
C THR A 6 66.67 -48.57 -19.35
N VAL A 7 66.17 -47.37 -19.02
CA VAL A 7 65.89 -47.02 -17.62
C VAL A 7 64.41 -46.71 -17.52
N ASP A 8 63.74 -47.37 -16.57
CA ASP A 8 62.37 -47.05 -16.25
C ASP A 8 62.30 -45.76 -15.41
N VAL A 9 61.58 -44.76 -15.90
CA VAL A 9 61.37 -43.54 -15.19
C VAL A 9 59.89 -43.52 -14.70
N LYS A 10 59.70 -43.44 -13.38
CA LYS A 10 58.34 -43.26 -12.80
C LYS A 10 57.89 -41.81 -12.97
N VAL A 11 56.88 -41.62 -13.77
CA VAL A 11 56.19 -40.30 -13.95
C VAL A 11 54.89 -40.35 -13.16
N THR A 12 54.72 -39.40 -12.25
CA THR A 12 53.44 -39.22 -11.53
C THR A 12 52.77 -37.94 -12.06
N VAL A 13 51.60 -38.10 -12.62
CA VAL A 13 50.72 -36.96 -13.06
C VAL A 13 49.84 -36.61 -11.88
N LYS A 14 49.89 -35.33 -11.46
CA LYS A 14 49.02 -34.84 -10.37
C LYS A 14 47.63 -34.59 -10.89
N GLU A 15 46.64 -34.80 -10.03
CA GLU A 15 45.25 -34.50 -10.25
C GLU A 15 45.00 -32.98 -10.24
N LEU A 16 44.22 -32.46 -11.19
CA LEU A 16 43.91 -31.02 -11.25
C LEU A 16 43.20 -30.54 -9.98
N SER A 17 42.34 -31.35 -9.35
CA SER A 17 41.68 -31.02 -8.10
C SER A 17 42.67 -30.77 -6.94
N SER A 18 43.87 -31.37 -6.98
CA SER A 18 44.92 -31.13 -5.98
C SER A 18 45.83 -29.93 -6.32
N GLU A 19 45.88 -29.53 -7.59
CA GLU A 19 46.70 -28.42 -8.07
C GLU A 19 45.99 -27.07 -8.01
N TYR A 20 44.66 -27.05 -8.03
CA TYR A 20 43.88 -25.82 -8.12
C TYR A 20 42.91 -25.66 -6.94
N GLU A 21 42.92 -24.47 -6.35
CA GLU A 21 41.81 -24.01 -5.46
C GLU A 21 40.71 -23.37 -6.32
N VAL A 22 39.45 -23.61 -5.91
CA VAL A 22 38.27 -23.07 -6.58
C VAL A 22 37.57 -22.06 -5.71
N THR A 23 37.09 -20.97 -6.30
CA THR A 23 36.33 -19.93 -5.63
C THR A 23 35.10 -19.59 -6.44
N GLY A 24 33.97 -19.34 -5.76
CA GLY A 24 32.69 -18.95 -6.34
C GLY A 24 32.39 -17.49 -6.08
N ALA A 25 32.15 -16.72 -7.14
CA ALA A 25 31.64 -15.37 -7.03
C ALA A 25 30.12 -15.38 -6.87
N PRO A 26 29.49 -14.38 -6.20
CA PRO A 26 28.05 -14.30 -6.04
C PRO A 26 27.28 -14.26 -7.39
N ILE A 27 26.13 -14.89 -7.41
CA ILE A 27 25.13 -14.82 -8.50
C ILE A 27 23.97 -13.98 -8.00
N GLU A 28 23.51 -13.01 -8.80
CA GLU A 28 22.31 -12.24 -8.53
C GLU A 28 21.27 -12.55 -9.61
N VAL A 29 20.06 -12.91 -9.21
CA VAL A 29 18.91 -13.16 -10.09
C VAL A 29 17.64 -12.57 -9.53
N ASN A 30 16.68 -12.30 -10.39
CA ASN A 30 15.33 -11.98 -9.94
C ASN A 30 14.62 -13.25 -9.47
N GLN A 31 13.68 -13.08 -8.57
CA GLN A 31 12.81 -14.16 -8.09
C GLN A 31 12.21 -14.94 -9.26
N ASN A 32 12.13 -16.27 -9.14
CA ASN A 32 11.65 -17.21 -10.17
C ASN A 32 12.48 -17.26 -11.46
N THR A 33 13.68 -16.66 -11.50
CA THR A 33 14.60 -16.79 -12.63
C THR A 33 15.46 -18.02 -12.42
N PRO A 34 15.45 -19.02 -13.33
CA PRO A 34 16.26 -20.22 -13.17
C PRO A 34 17.76 -19.90 -13.27
N VAL A 35 18.57 -20.61 -12.48
CA VAL A 35 20.03 -20.58 -12.53
C VAL A 35 20.51 -21.88 -13.19
N THR A 36 21.29 -21.75 -14.25
CA THR A 36 21.81 -22.89 -15.03
C THR A 36 23.22 -23.29 -14.60
N ASN A 37 23.66 -24.50 -14.99
CA ASN A 37 25.04 -24.93 -14.78
C ASN A 37 26.07 -24.01 -15.48
N ASP A 38 25.71 -23.40 -16.60
CA ASP A 38 26.57 -22.44 -17.29
C ASP A 38 26.71 -21.13 -16.51
N ASP A 39 25.63 -20.69 -15.85
CA ASP A 39 25.67 -19.53 -14.94
C ASP A 39 26.60 -19.81 -13.73
N LEU A 40 26.51 -21.01 -13.16
CA LEU A 40 27.41 -21.44 -12.08
C LEU A 40 28.86 -21.45 -12.57
N LYS A 41 29.12 -22.07 -13.73
CA LYS A 41 30.47 -22.15 -14.32
C LYS A 41 31.06 -20.79 -14.58
N ALA A 42 30.28 -19.82 -15.06
CA ALA A 42 30.71 -18.46 -15.30
C ALA A 42 31.16 -17.70 -14.04
N LYS A 43 30.74 -18.19 -12.84
CA LYS A 43 31.06 -17.57 -11.54
C LYS A 43 32.15 -18.31 -10.74
N VAL A 44 32.64 -19.43 -11.26
CA VAL A 44 33.71 -20.20 -10.60
C VAL A 44 35.04 -19.93 -11.26
N THR A 45 36.05 -19.68 -10.45
CA THR A 45 37.41 -19.55 -10.88
C THR A 45 38.31 -20.62 -10.22
N ALA A 46 39.31 -21.09 -10.93
CA ALA A 46 40.34 -21.97 -10.41
C ALA A 46 41.67 -21.27 -10.43
N THR A 47 42.44 -21.36 -9.33
CA THR A 47 43.76 -20.74 -9.22
C THR A 47 44.75 -21.79 -8.70
N SER A 48 45.90 -21.90 -9.37
CA SER A 48 46.94 -22.84 -8.94
C SER A 48 47.42 -22.53 -7.55
N THR A 49 47.61 -23.60 -6.76
CA THR A 49 48.20 -23.55 -5.39
C THR A 49 49.68 -23.15 -5.43
N VAL A 50 50.32 -23.23 -6.60
CA VAL A 50 51.72 -22.82 -6.85
C VAL A 50 51.74 -21.70 -7.87
N GLY A 51 52.21 -20.53 -7.45
CA GLY A 51 52.40 -19.37 -8.37
C GLY A 51 51.13 -18.60 -8.74
N ASN A 52 49.97 -18.89 -8.14
CA ASN A 52 48.67 -18.20 -8.36
C ASN A 52 48.27 -18.09 -9.83
N ILE A 53 48.55 -19.10 -10.62
CA ILE A 53 48.25 -19.11 -12.08
C ILE A 53 46.77 -19.41 -12.27
N ASN A 54 46.10 -18.63 -13.15
CA ASN A 54 44.69 -18.89 -13.50
C ASN A 54 44.57 -20.23 -14.23
N GLY A 55 43.75 -21.11 -13.73
CA GLY A 55 43.42 -22.43 -14.26
C GLY A 55 41.93 -22.61 -14.56
N THR A 56 41.17 -21.53 -14.67
CA THR A 56 39.70 -21.60 -14.96
C THR A 56 39.40 -22.34 -16.28
N ASP A 57 40.33 -22.30 -17.25
CA ASP A 57 40.27 -23.10 -18.48
C ASP A 57 40.35 -24.62 -18.27
N LYS A 58 40.79 -25.08 -17.08
CA LYS A 58 40.85 -26.50 -16.68
C LYS A 58 39.49 -27.03 -16.17
N ILE A 59 38.52 -26.13 -15.85
CA ILE A 59 37.19 -26.53 -15.44
C ILE A 59 36.42 -27.06 -16.65
N SER A 60 35.91 -28.27 -16.53
CA SER A 60 35.00 -28.89 -17.51
C SER A 60 33.56 -28.43 -17.27
N THR A 61 33.02 -28.76 -16.11
CA THR A 61 31.63 -28.42 -15.73
C THR A 61 31.55 -27.97 -14.27
N VAL A 62 30.50 -27.23 -13.96
CA VAL A 62 30.07 -26.92 -12.59
C VAL A 62 28.62 -27.32 -12.48
N THR A 63 28.29 -28.14 -11.50
CA THR A 63 26.93 -28.65 -11.29
C THR A 63 26.50 -28.49 -9.85
N ALA A 64 25.21 -28.30 -9.61
CA ALA A 64 24.61 -28.26 -8.28
C ALA A 64 23.27 -29.02 -8.28
N SER A 65 22.74 -29.31 -7.11
CA SER A 65 21.35 -29.74 -6.94
C SER A 65 20.40 -28.67 -7.50
N PRO A 66 19.14 -29.01 -7.83
CA PRO A 66 18.17 -28.02 -8.28
C PRO A 66 18.15 -26.79 -7.37
N ILE A 67 18.29 -25.61 -7.96
CA ILE A 67 18.39 -24.34 -7.25
C ILE A 67 16.99 -23.72 -7.22
N ASP A 68 16.49 -23.46 -5.99
CA ASP A 68 15.22 -22.78 -5.80
C ASP A 68 15.45 -21.25 -5.76
N THR A 69 14.85 -20.55 -6.70
CA THR A 69 14.88 -19.08 -6.80
C THR A 69 13.52 -18.45 -6.48
N SER A 70 12.59 -19.23 -5.91
CA SER A 70 11.23 -18.77 -5.60
C SER A 70 11.15 -17.85 -4.38
N ALA A 71 12.14 -17.90 -3.48
CA ALA A 71 12.17 -17.09 -2.28
C ALA A 71 13.21 -15.96 -2.37
N TYR A 72 12.80 -14.74 -2.01
CA TYR A 72 13.68 -13.59 -1.85
C TYR A 72 14.75 -13.83 -0.78
N GLY A 73 15.96 -13.31 -1.02
CA GLY A 73 17.05 -13.29 -0.05
C GLY A 73 18.30 -14.03 -0.49
N ASP A 74 19.27 -14.10 0.42
CA ASP A 74 20.55 -14.74 0.17
C ASP A 74 20.48 -16.23 0.50
N GLN A 75 20.99 -17.06 -0.41
CA GLN A 75 21.07 -18.52 -0.29
C GLN A 75 22.49 -18.97 -0.58
N THR A 76 22.85 -20.17 -0.13
CA THR A 76 24.12 -20.81 -0.40
C THR A 76 23.93 -21.98 -1.35
N ILE A 77 24.64 -21.97 -2.47
CA ILE A 77 24.70 -23.07 -3.42
C ILE A 77 26.02 -23.83 -3.16
N ASN A 78 25.89 -25.13 -2.86
CA ASN A 78 27.04 -26.04 -2.88
C ASN A 78 27.12 -26.67 -4.26
N ALA A 79 28.18 -26.36 -4.99
CA ALA A 79 28.37 -26.83 -6.35
C ALA A 79 29.62 -27.70 -6.47
N THR A 80 29.56 -28.70 -7.34
CA THR A 80 30.67 -29.58 -7.66
C THR A 80 31.33 -29.10 -8.95
N VAL A 81 32.60 -28.75 -8.86
CA VAL A 81 33.48 -28.42 -9.99
C VAL A 81 34.12 -29.70 -10.50
N THR A 82 33.94 -30.02 -11.78
CA THR A 82 34.60 -31.12 -12.46
C THR A 82 35.67 -30.57 -13.36
N PHE A 83 36.90 -31.00 -13.17
CA PHE A 83 38.04 -30.65 -14.01
C PHE A 83 38.13 -31.50 -15.30
N LYS A 84 38.95 -31.07 -16.26
CA LYS A 84 39.14 -31.80 -17.54
C LYS A 84 39.75 -33.18 -17.42
N ASP A 85 40.41 -33.49 -16.31
CA ASP A 85 40.93 -34.83 -16.00
C ASP A 85 39.90 -35.73 -15.30
N GLY A 86 38.67 -35.23 -15.09
CA GLY A 86 37.57 -35.92 -14.41
C GLY A 86 37.57 -35.83 -12.87
N THR A 87 38.60 -35.22 -12.28
CA THR A 87 38.61 -34.99 -10.81
C THR A 87 37.65 -33.88 -10.39
N THR A 88 37.24 -33.88 -9.15
CA THR A 88 36.20 -32.95 -8.67
C THR A 88 36.64 -32.20 -7.42
N LYS A 89 36.02 -31.03 -7.19
CA LYS A 89 36.19 -30.22 -5.99
C LYS A 89 34.90 -29.46 -5.68
N GLU A 90 34.54 -29.34 -4.41
CA GLU A 90 33.37 -28.59 -3.98
C GLU A 90 33.68 -27.09 -3.89
N VAL A 91 32.68 -26.26 -4.26
CA VAL A 91 32.72 -24.80 -4.14
C VAL A 91 31.39 -24.27 -3.64
N THR A 92 31.46 -23.23 -2.82
CA THR A 92 30.30 -22.52 -2.33
C THR A 92 30.08 -21.25 -3.12
N ILE A 93 28.87 -21.02 -3.60
CA ILE A 93 28.45 -19.82 -4.34
C ILE A 93 27.31 -19.16 -3.58
N THR A 94 27.40 -17.87 -3.29
CA THR A 94 26.28 -17.11 -2.75
C THR A 94 25.31 -16.78 -3.88
N LEU A 95 24.04 -17.18 -3.73
CA LEU A 95 22.95 -16.78 -4.60
C LEU A 95 22.15 -15.67 -3.91
N LYS A 96 21.98 -14.54 -4.57
CA LYS A 96 21.13 -13.42 -4.14
C LYS A 96 19.90 -13.36 -5.02
N VAL A 97 18.77 -13.74 -4.47
CA VAL A 97 17.47 -13.67 -5.14
C VAL A 97 16.83 -12.32 -4.84
N LYS A 98 16.60 -11.50 -5.88
CA LYS A 98 15.99 -10.18 -5.76
C LYS A 98 14.49 -10.28 -5.94
N ASP A 99 13.74 -9.63 -5.07
CA ASP A 99 12.35 -9.32 -5.28
C ASP A 99 12.23 -8.06 -6.15
N VAL A 100 11.51 -8.18 -7.25
CA VAL A 100 11.25 -7.08 -8.20
C VAL A 100 9.76 -6.84 -8.42
N THR A 101 8.92 -7.51 -7.62
CA THR A 101 7.46 -7.46 -7.73
C THR A 101 6.93 -6.49 -6.68
N PRO A 102 6.27 -5.39 -7.08
CA PRO A 102 5.66 -4.48 -6.13
C PRO A 102 4.57 -5.15 -5.28
N PRO A 103 4.37 -4.71 -4.04
CA PRO A 103 3.28 -5.18 -3.20
C PRO A 103 1.92 -4.85 -3.82
N THR A 104 0.90 -5.60 -3.47
CA THR A 104 -0.47 -5.40 -3.95
C THR A 104 -1.31 -4.74 -2.85
N ILE A 105 -1.97 -3.60 -3.17
CA ILE A 105 -2.92 -2.97 -2.26
C ILE A 105 -4.26 -3.72 -2.41
N THR A 106 -4.71 -4.38 -1.32
CA THR A 106 -5.93 -5.20 -1.31
C THR A 106 -7.16 -4.44 -0.82
N ALA A 107 -6.97 -3.36 -0.06
CA ALA A 107 -7.99 -2.40 0.35
C ALA A 107 -7.39 -0.99 0.47
N PRO A 108 -8.16 0.06 0.14
CA PRO A 108 -9.48 0.07 -0.47
C PRO A 108 -9.48 -0.32 -1.94
N GLU A 109 -10.66 -0.45 -2.56
CA GLU A 109 -10.80 -0.52 -4.00
C GLU A 109 -10.28 0.76 -4.69
N GLU A 110 -9.88 0.65 -5.95
CA GLU A 110 -9.41 1.78 -6.75
C GLU A 110 -10.48 2.89 -6.82
N ASN A 111 -10.06 4.14 -6.62
CA ASN A 111 -10.93 5.32 -6.60
C ASN A 111 -12.05 5.27 -5.54
N LYS A 112 -11.84 4.55 -4.44
CA LYS A 112 -12.78 4.51 -3.31
C LYS A 112 -13.07 5.92 -2.82
N ASN A 113 -14.37 6.22 -2.64
CA ASN A 113 -14.82 7.42 -1.94
C ASN A 113 -15.44 7.05 -0.59
N TRP A 114 -14.93 7.61 0.49
CA TRP A 114 -15.57 7.56 1.80
C TRP A 114 -16.34 8.86 2.03
N GLU A 115 -17.63 8.72 2.31
CA GLU A 115 -18.50 9.85 2.58
C GLU A 115 -18.70 10.05 4.07
N MET A 116 -18.62 11.29 4.52
CA MET A 116 -18.82 11.74 5.89
C MET A 116 -19.62 13.04 5.91
N THR A 117 -20.22 13.34 7.04
CA THR A 117 -20.90 14.62 7.29
C THR A 117 -20.13 15.41 8.35
N ALA A 118 -20.11 16.72 8.23
CA ALA A 118 -19.55 17.60 9.28
C ALA A 118 -20.17 17.23 10.65
N LEU A 119 -19.32 17.20 11.68
CA LEU A 119 -19.64 16.80 13.06
C LEU A 119 -19.99 15.32 13.28
N ASP A 120 -19.85 14.44 12.26
CA ASP A 120 -19.94 13.00 12.49
C ASP A 120 -18.93 12.55 13.56
N LYS A 121 -19.38 11.82 14.56
CA LYS A 121 -18.56 11.27 15.65
C LYS A 121 -18.09 9.85 15.38
N THR A 122 -18.59 9.24 14.31
CA THR A 122 -18.20 7.91 13.86
C THR A 122 -17.74 7.98 12.41
N LEU A 123 -16.65 7.28 12.11
CA LEU A 123 -16.14 7.18 10.75
C LEU A 123 -16.72 5.94 10.06
N PRO A 124 -16.91 5.96 8.74
CA PRO A 124 -17.12 4.74 7.97
C PRO A 124 -15.91 3.82 8.14
N SER A 125 -16.05 2.53 7.83
CA SER A 125 -14.90 1.62 7.81
C SER A 125 -13.94 2.04 6.68
N MET A 126 -12.74 2.48 7.06
CA MET A 126 -11.71 3.00 6.15
C MET A 126 -10.45 2.13 6.27
N GLU A 127 -10.55 0.89 5.77
CA GLU A 127 -9.44 -0.05 5.76
C GLU A 127 -8.42 0.28 4.67
N VAL A 128 -7.13 0.10 5.01
CA VAL A 128 -6.00 0.21 4.09
C VAL A 128 -5.12 -1.02 4.30
N ARG A 129 -5.17 -1.97 3.37
CA ARG A 129 -4.42 -3.22 3.45
C ARG A 129 -3.59 -3.44 2.20
N ALA A 130 -2.43 -4.05 2.40
CA ALA A 130 -1.56 -4.48 1.32
C ALA A 130 -0.88 -5.80 1.67
N GLU A 131 -0.54 -6.55 0.65
CA GLU A 131 0.17 -7.82 0.73
C GLU A 131 1.29 -7.84 -0.30
N ASP A 132 2.37 -8.50 0.03
CA ASP A 132 3.45 -8.73 -0.91
C ASP A 132 3.25 -10.06 -1.66
N ASN A 133 3.98 -10.25 -2.76
CA ASN A 133 3.95 -11.51 -3.49
C ASN A 133 4.46 -12.67 -2.62
N ALA A 134 4.03 -13.87 -2.95
CA ALA A 134 4.44 -15.08 -2.21
C ALA A 134 5.97 -15.22 -2.17
N ASN A 135 6.50 -15.41 -0.97
CA ASN A 135 7.94 -15.49 -0.69
C ASN A 135 8.75 -14.26 -1.13
N GLY A 136 8.09 -13.13 -1.36
CA GLY A 136 8.72 -11.84 -1.62
C GLY A 136 9.38 -11.24 -0.39
N SER A 137 9.80 -9.98 -0.50
CA SER A 137 10.53 -9.29 0.57
C SER A 137 9.65 -8.86 1.76
N GLY A 138 8.33 -8.88 1.58
CA GLY A 138 7.34 -8.48 2.56
C GLY A 138 7.10 -6.96 2.58
N VAL A 139 5.89 -6.55 2.96
CA VAL A 139 5.53 -5.14 3.10
C VAL A 139 6.36 -4.48 4.20
N LYS A 140 7.02 -3.38 3.86
CA LYS A 140 7.85 -2.57 4.76
C LYS A 140 7.07 -1.40 5.36
N THR A 141 6.39 -0.63 4.49
CA THR A 141 5.65 0.56 4.91
C THR A 141 4.36 0.72 4.14
N VAL A 142 3.35 1.22 4.85
CA VAL A 142 2.10 1.73 4.28
C VAL A 142 1.93 3.16 4.74
N SER A 143 1.65 4.08 3.83
CA SER A 143 1.38 5.48 4.13
C SER A 143 0.16 5.97 3.37
N VAL A 144 -0.54 6.94 3.95
CA VAL A 144 -1.71 7.59 3.34
C VAL A 144 -1.48 9.10 3.40
N GLU A 145 -1.31 9.69 2.23
CA GLU A 145 -1.15 11.13 2.06
C GLU A 145 -2.48 11.80 1.72
N GLY A 146 -2.61 13.09 2.01
CA GLY A 146 -3.81 13.88 1.67
C GLY A 146 -4.95 13.78 2.70
N LEU A 147 -4.74 13.10 3.83
CA LEU A 147 -5.74 13.03 4.90
C LEU A 147 -6.04 14.42 5.47
N PRO A 148 -7.30 14.70 5.86
CA PRO A 148 -7.64 15.86 6.67
C PRO A 148 -6.84 15.89 7.98
N ASP A 149 -6.59 17.09 8.52
CA ASP A 149 -5.75 17.26 9.71
C ASP A 149 -6.27 16.54 10.98
N TYR A 150 -7.54 16.19 11.03
CA TYR A 150 -8.16 15.46 12.14
C TYR A 150 -8.13 13.94 11.98
N LEU A 151 -7.62 13.40 10.85
CA LEU A 151 -7.49 11.96 10.60
C LEU A 151 -6.01 11.54 10.51
N GLU A 152 -5.76 10.27 10.83
CA GLU A 152 -4.47 9.61 10.67
C GLU A 152 -4.65 8.15 10.22
N TYR A 153 -3.64 7.61 9.54
CA TYR A 153 -3.54 6.17 9.29
C TYR A 153 -2.90 5.47 10.48
N ASP A 154 -3.51 4.41 10.95
CA ASP A 154 -3.01 3.55 12.03
C ASP A 154 -2.56 2.20 11.45
N SER A 155 -1.25 1.99 11.41
CA SER A 155 -0.64 0.75 10.92
C SER A 155 -0.91 -0.46 11.82
N THR A 156 -1.33 -0.26 13.07
CA THR A 156 -1.65 -1.37 13.99
C THR A 156 -2.99 -1.99 13.65
N THR A 157 -3.96 -1.15 13.24
CA THR A 157 -5.31 -1.57 12.86
C THR A 157 -5.53 -1.62 11.34
N ASN A 158 -4.54 -1.18 10.56
CA ASN A 158 -4.63 -1.03 9.10
C ASN A 158 -5.84 -0.21 8.67
N SER A 159 -6.10 0.90 9.37
CA SER A 159 -7.29 1.73 9.12
C SER A 159 -7.01 3.22 9.35
N ILE A 160 -7.83 4.06 8.73
CA ILE A 160 -7.85 5.50 8.99
C ILE A 160 -8.79 5.76 10.16
N LYS A 161 -8.35 6.54 11.13
CA LYS A 161 -9.06 6.89 12.36
C LYS A 161 -8.92 8.37 12.71
N PHE A 162 -9.66 8.82 13.70
CA PHE A 162 -9.41 10.15 14.28
C PHE A 162 -8.04 10.21 14.96
N LYS A 163 -7.31 11.31 14.76
CA LYS A 163 -6.10 11.63 15.53
C LYS A 163 -6.41 11.74 17.03
N ALA A 164 -5.40 11.51 17.84
CA ALA A 164 -5.50 11.71 19.28
C ALA A 164 -6.06 13.10 19.63
N GLY A 165 -7.12 13.15 20.46
CA GLY A 165 -7.80 14.38 20.85
C GLY A 165 -8.83 14.92 19.85
N LYS A 166 -9.03 14.28 18.71
CA LYS A 166 -10.12 14.54 17.78
C LYS A 166 -11.19 13.47 17.93
N GLN A 167 -12.47 13.85 17.88
CA GLN A 167 -13.59 12.94 18.12
C GLN A 167 -14.74 13.14 17.14
N GLU A 168 -14.60 14.06 16.20
CA GLU A 168 -15.63 14.36 15.21
C GLU A 168 -15.02 14.94 13.93
N VAL A 169 -15.74 14.81 12.83
CA VAL A 169 -15.43 15.43 11.55
C VAL A 169 -15.51 16.95 11.69
N GLU A 170 -14.50 17.67 11.26
CA GLU A 170 -14.47 19.14 11.36
C GLU A 170 -15.55 19.80 10.51
N LYS A 171 -16.03 20.96 10.95
CA LYS A 171 -16.95 21.80 10.19
C LYS A 171 -16.31 22.27 8.89
N LEU A 172 -17.13 22.38 7.86
CA LEU A 172 -16.71 23.03 6.63
C LEU A 172 -16.73 24.56 6.78
N PRO A 173 -15.97 25.30 5.95
CA PRO A 173 -16.13 26.75 5.85
C PRO A 173 -17.57 27.12 5.52
N GLU A 174 -17.98 28.31 5.95
CA GLU A 174 -19.33 28.84 5.65
C GLU A 174 -19.61 28.82 4.14
N ASN A 175 -20.84 28.47 3.76
CA ASN A 175 -21.29 28.33 2.38
C ASN A 175 -20.56 27.26 1.55
N THR A 176 -19.91 26.30 2.21
CA THR A 176 -19.26 25.16 1.54
C THR A 176 -20.15 23.92 1.69
N PRO A 177 -20.86 23.48 0.64
CA PRO A 177 -21.76 22.33 0.72
C PRO A 177 -21.03 21.01 0.89
N SER A 178 -19.82 20.89 0.30
CA SER A 178 -18.96 19.71 0.46
C SER A 178 -17.50 20.06 0.17
N LYS A 179 -16.59 19.23 0.69
CA LYS A 179 -15.14 19.29 0.43
C LYS A 179 -14.60 17.89 0.17
N GLU A 180 -13.80 17.76 -0.88
CA GLU A 180 -13.10 16.52 -1.21
C GLU A 180 -11.64 16.60 -0.77
N PHE A 181 -11.13 15.47 -0.25
CA PHE A 181 -9.72 15.24 0.09
C PHE A 181 -9.25 14.07 -0.78
N ASN A 182 -8.35 14.35 -1.70
CA ASN A 182 -7.74 13.32 -2.53
C ASN A 182 -6.62 12.64 -1.76
N LEU A 183 -6.67 11.33 -1.67
CA LEU A 183 -5.72 10.51 -0.94
C LEU A 183 -4.82 9.75 -1.92
N ASN A 184 -3.54 9.65 -1.58
CA ASN A 184 -2.60 8.72 -2.20
C ASN A 184 -2.15 7.69 -1.16
N ILE A 185 -2.50 6.43 -1.39
CA ILE A 185 -2.06 5.30 -0.57
C ILE A 185 -0.81 4.75 -1.23
N ARG A 186 0.32 4.80 -0.53
CA ARG A 186 1.62 4.33 -1.00
C ARG A 186 2.09 3.18 -0.13
N VAL A 187 2.48 2.08 -0.77
CA VAL A 187 3.01 0.88 -0.12
C VAL A 187 4.39 0.58 -0.70
N GLU A 188 5.35 0.30 0.17
CA GLU A 188 6.71 -0.08 -0.17
C GLU A 188 7.05 -1.41 0.51
N ASP A 189 7.68 -2.33 -0.22
CA ASP A 189 8.23 -3.57 0.31
C ASP A 189 9.66 -3.40 0.84
N ASN A 190 10.25 -4.47 1.41
CA ASN A 190 11.62 -4.41 1.92
C ASN A 190 12.70 -4.42 0.82
N ALA A 191 12.34 -4.77 -0.41
CA ALA A 191 13.22 -4.69 -1.58
C ALA A 191 13.20 -3.29 -2.22
N GLY A 192 12.25 -2.41 -1.83
CA GLY A 192 12.10 -1.05 -2.33
C GLY A 192 11.15 -0.92 -3.52
N ASN A 193 10.40 -1.97 -3.87
CA ASN A 193 9.36 -1.86 -4.88
C ASN A 193 8.13 -1.15 -4.29
N VAL A 194 7.41 -0.39 -5.11
CA VAL A 194 6.35 0.52 -4.67
C VAL A 194 5.08 0.31 -5.47
N SER A 195 3.95 0.34 -4.76
CA SER A 195 2.61 0.46 -5.35
C SER A 195 1.89 1.67 -4.77
N GLU A 196 1.06 2.29 -5.59
CA GLU A 196 0.23 3.43 -5.21
C GLU A 196 -1.22 3.21 -5.62
N ARG A 197 -2.14 3.80 -4.84
CA ARG A 197 -3.57 3.75 -5.11
C ARG A 197 -4.25 5.05 -4.70
N ALA A 198 -5.08 5.59 -5.60
CA ALA A 198 -5.90 6.74 -5.31
C ALA A 198 -7.18 6.35 -4.56
N ALA A 199 -7.56 7.19 -3.60
CA ALA A 199 -8.85 7.16 -2.92
C ALA A 199 -9.26 8.61 -2.61
N LYS A 200 -10.46 8.82 -2.08
CA LYS A 200 -10.88 10.15 -1.62
C LYS A 200 -11.82 10.08 -0.41
N ILE A 201 -11.87 11.17 0.30
CA ILE A 201 -12.86 11.45 1.33
C ILE A 201 -13.68 12.63 0.87
N THR A 202 -15.02 12.50 0.91
CA THR A 202 -15.95 13.61 0.69
C THR A 202 -16.64 13.93 2.01
N VAL A 203 -16.43 15.14 2.52
CA VAL A 203 -17.13 15.67 3.67
C VAL A 203 -18.24 16.59 3.17
N SER A 204 -19.47 16.33 3.58
CA SER A 204 -20.65 17.17 3.25
C SER A 204 -21.06 18.01 4.46
N SER A 205 -21.62 19.19 4.22
CA SER A 205 -22.33 19.93 5.26
C SER A 205 -23.62 19.18 5.67
N ILE A 206 -24.12 19.47 6.85
CA ILE A 206 -25.38 18.88 7.33
C ILE A 206 -26.53 19.25 6.39
N SER A 207 -26.63 20.50 5.95
CA SER A 207 -27.67 20.93 5.01
C SER A 207 -27.71 20.14 3.71
N THR A 208 -26.57 19.69 3.21
CA THR A 208 -26.50 18.86 1.99
C THR A 208 -27.16 17.48 2.15
N LYS A 209 -27.17 16.95 3.36
CA LYS A 209 -27.71 15.61 3.67
C LYS A 209 -29.09 15.69 4.37
N ALA A 210 -29.41 16.80 4.99
CA ALA A 210 -30.69 17.02 5.66
C ALA A 210 -31.82 17.20 4.63
N ASN A 211 -33.03 16.88 5.06
CA ASN A 211 -34.24 17.10 4.26
C ASN A 211 -35.35 17.58 5.18
N PRO A 212 -35.28 18.85 5.66
CA PRO A 212 -36.29 19.41 6.53
C PRO A 212 -37.62 19.51 5.82
N GLN A 213 -38.72 19.14 6.50
CA GLN A 213 -40.05 19.18 5.93
C GLN A 213 -40.86 20.31 6.60
N PRO A 214 -41.53 21.19 5.82
CA PRO A 214 -42.44 22.18 6.36
C PRO A 214 -43.69 21.50 6.90
N ILE A 215 -44.34 22.16 7.87
CA ILE A 215 -45.66 21.79 8.40
C ILE A 215 -46.59 22.98 8.18
N ASP A 216 -47.58 22.78 7.32
CA ASP A 216 -48.59 23.79 7.05
C ASP A 216 -49.41 24.08 8.31
N GLN A 217 -49.81 25.36 8.53
CA GLN A 217 -50.51 25.78 9.73
C GLN A 217 -51.77 26.60 9.37
N MET A 218 -52.79 26.48 10.19
CA MET A 218 -53.97 27.34 10.17
C MET A 218 -53.96 28.23 11.40
N VAL A 219 -54.05 29.55 11.15
CA VAL A 219 -54.05 30.57 12.22
C VAL A 219 -55.19 31.56 12.05
N ASN A 220 -55.54 32.23 13.14
CA ASN A 220 -56.54 33.29 13.13
C ASN A 220 -55.99 34.58 12.45
N TYR A 221 -56.89 35.41 11.98
CA TYR A 221 -56.53 36.73 11.39
C TYR A 221 -55.64 37.53 12.35
N GLY A 222 -54.49 37.99 11.87
CA GLY A 222 -53.49 38.75 12.61
C GLY A 222 -52.58 37.89 13.49
N GLN A 223 -52.72 36.56 13.54
CA GLN A 223 -51.89 35.66 14.37
C GLN A 223 -50.78 35.01 13.50
N ILE A 224 -49.51 35.29 13.83
CA ILE A 224 -48.36 34.64 13.20
C ILE A 224 -48.29 33.17 13.70
N PRO A 225 -48.07 32.19 12.80
CA PRO A 225 -47.87 30.77 13.17
C PRO A 225 -46.75 30.60 14.19
N ASN A 226 -46.86 29.57 15.01
CA ASN A 226 -45.74 29.18 15.88
C ASN A 226 -44.61 28.62 15.04
N LEU A 227 -43.46 29.27 15.09
CA LEU A 227 -42.30 28.92 14.33
C LEU A 227 -41.81 27.48 14.60
N GLU A 228 -41.83 27.06 15.88
CA GLU A 228 -41.38 25.74 16.29
C GLU A 228 -42.22 24.60 15.72
N ASP A 229 -43.53 24.87 15.46
CA ASP A 229 -44.48 23.93 14.86
C ASP A 229 -44.51 23.99 13.33
N SER A 230 -43.76 24.92 12.73
CA SER A 230 -43.73 25.14 11.26
C SER A 230 -42.76 24.22 10.51
N VAL A 231 -41.88 23.49 11.22
CA VAL A 231 -40.92 22.57 10.64
C VAL A 231 -40.86 21.26 11.42
N ASN A 232 -40.94 20.15 10.70
CA ASN A 232 -40.73 18.84 11.31
C ASN A 232 -39.24 18.67 11.67
N LYS A 233 -38.94 18.73 12.97
CA LYS A 233 -37.55 18.59 13.49
C LYS A 233 -37.13 17.14 13.70
N ARG A 234 -38.04 16.16 13.48
CA ARG A 234 -37.68 14.75 13.64
C ARG A 234 -36.62 14.32 12.68
N GLY A 235 -35.49 13.83 13.22
CA GLY A 235 -34.35 13.38 12.43
C GLY A 235 -33.38 14.50 12.04
N LEU A 236 -33.61 15.75 12.45
CA LEU A 236 -32.60 16.79 12.40
C LEU A 236 -31.63 16.67 13.58
N PRO A 237 -30.36 17.05 13.42
CA PRO A 237 -29.37 16.99 14.50
C PRO A 237 -29.75 17.87 15.70
N ASP A 238 -29.35 17.43 16.89
CA ASP A 238 -29.46 18.23 18.11
C ASP A 238 -28.72 19.56 17.94
N GLY A 239 -29.33 20.64 18.44
CA GLY A 239 -28.82 22.01 18.28
C GLY A 239 -29.23 22.70 16.99
N THR A 240 -30.06 22.06 16.14
CA THR A 240 -30.72 22.73 15.01
C THR A 240 -31.67 23.81 15.49
N THR A 241 -31.56 25.00 14.95
CA THR A 241 -32.42 26.16 15.24
C THR A 241 -33.26 26.60 14.04
N VAL A 242 -34.39 27.21 14.26
CA VAL A 242 -35.28 27.74 13.22
C VAL A 242 -35.57 29.21 13.46
N THR A 243 -35.66 29.98 12.41
CA THR A 243 -36.01 31.40 12.45
C THR A 243 -36.88 31.76 11.23
N TRP A 244 -37.78 32.74 11.38
CA TRP A 244 -38.49 33.29 10.22
C TRP A 244 -37.46 34.06 9.36
N LYS A 245 -37.21 33.59 8.15
CA LYS A 245 -36.50 34.36 7.12
C LYS A 245 -37.45 35.43 6.50
N THR A 246 -38.70 34.98 6.24
CA THR A 246 -39.78 35.85 5.75
C THR A 246 -41.05 35.40 6.46
N PRO A 247 -41.56 36.11 7.52
CA PRO A 247 -42.81 35.78 8.16
C PRO A 247 -43.99 35.86 7.17
N PRO A 248 -45.02 35.00 7.30
CA PRO A 248 -46.22 35.08 6.47
C PRO A 248 -47.04 36.33 6.78
N VAL A 249 -47.71 36.86 5.75
CA VAL A 249 -48.63 37.98 5.89
C VAL A 249 -50.00 37.46 6.40
N VAL A 250 -50.37 37.78 7.65
CA VAL A 250 -51.55 37.22 8.32
C VAL A 250 -52.70 38.18 8.52
N ASN A 251 -52.65 39.38 7.94
CA ASN A 251 -53.65 40.42 8.03
C ASN A 251 -54.56 40.47 6.79
N THR A 252 -54.61 39.41 6.00
CA THR A 252 -55.52 39.24 4.85
C THR A 252 -56.03 37.80 4.86
N PRO A 253 -57.37 37.57 4.83
CA PRO A 253 -57.89 36.23 4.74
C PRO A 253 -57.46 35.51 3.46
N GLY A 254 -57.14 34.21 3.54
CA GLY A 254 -56.71 33.37 2.44
C GLY A 254 -55.39 32.63 2.72
N SER A 255 -54.91 31.92 1.73
CA SER A 255 -53.61 31.23 1.86
C SER A 255 -52.48 32.24 1.66
N THR A 256 -51.46 32.13 2.47
CA THR A 256 -50.22 32.90 2.43
C THR A 256 -49.03 31.98 2.66
N THR A 257 -47.82 32.40 2.34
CA THR A 257 -46.61 31.63 2.56
C THR A 257 -45.61 32.40 3.40
N GLY A 258 -44.84 31.67 4.20
CA GLY A 258 -43.67 32.21 4.90
C GLY A 258 -42.44 31.36 4.61
N GLU A 259 -41.26 31.94 4.75
CA GLU A 259 -40.01 31.20 4.66
C GLU A 259 -39.36 31.02 6.04
N VAL A 260 -39.02 29.78 6.38
CA VAL A 260 -38.27 29.44 7.60
C VAL A 260 -36.86 29.10 7.23
N GLU A 261 -35.89 29.79 7.84
CA GLU A 261 -34.48 29.43 7.80
C GLU A 261 -34.18 28.44 8.92
N ILE A 262 -33.53 27.33 8.56
CA ILE A 262 -33.07 26.28 9.47
C ILE A 262 -31.56 26.38 9.52
N THR A 263 -30.99 26.54 10.71
CA THR A 263 -29.55 26.61 10.91
C THR A 263 -29.10 25.35 11.69
N TYR A 264 -28.20 24.58 11.09
CA TYR A 264 -27.63 23.36 11.67
C TYR A 264 -26.45 23.63 12.58
N PRO A 265 -26.05 22.67 13.46
CA PRO A 265 -24.94 22.84 14.39
C PRO A 265 -23.58 23.11 13.72
N ASP A 266 -23.39 22.66 12.48
CA ASP A 266 -22.19 22.96 11.67
C ASP A 266 -22.19 24.38 11.09
N GLY A 267 -23.30 25.11 11.20
CA GLY A 267 -23.51 26.46 10.68
C GLY A 267 -24.09 26.49 9.26
N SER A 268 -24.28 25.32 8.63
CA SER A 268 -24.97 25.25 7.35
C SER A 268 -26.47 25.52 7.48
N LYS A 269 -27.14 25.91 6.40
CA LYS A 269 -28.51 26.39 6.44
C LYS A 269 -29.36 25.77 5.33
N ASP A 270 -30.65 25.62 5.63
CA ASP A 270 -31.72 25.37 4.65
C ASP A 270 -32.83 26.41 4.79
N VAL A 271 -33.64 26.53 3.75
CA VAL A 271 -34.84 27.34 3.77
C VAL A 271 -36.01 26.49 3.29
N VAL A 272 -37.10 26.45 4.05
CA VAL A 272 -38.35 25.80 3.66
C VAL A 272 -39.49 26.81 3.58
N THR A 273 -40.42 26.58 2.65
CA THR A 273 -41.64 27.37 2.52
C THR A 273 -42.75 26.69 3.28
N VAL A 274 -43.44 27.42 4.17
CA VAL A 274 -44.62 27.01 4.96
C VAL A 274 -45.84 27.68 4.43
N ASN A 275 -46.97 26.95 4.27
CA ASN A 275 -48.25 27.48 3.79
C ASN A 275 -49.24 27.64 4.94
#